data_f36f2968b5b26437489d46c8cfbf11f8
#
_entry.id   f36f2968b5b26437489d46c8cfbf11f8
#
_cell.length_a   1.000
_cell.length_b   1.000
_cell.length_c   1.000
_cell.angle_alpha   90.00
_cell.angle_beta   90.00
_cell.angle_gamma   90.00
#
_symmetry.space_group_name_H-M   'P 1'
#
loop_
_entity.id
_entity.type
_entity.pdbx_description
1 polymer ?
#
loop_
_entity_poly.entity_id
_entity_poly.type
_entity_poly.pdbx_seq_one_letter_code
_entity_poly.pdbx_strand_id
1 'polypeptide(L)'
;MTIFSSIDILQWSELSDLNQKQLKELLLSADPDWQHVLSYLPDVSLFIMFNQQQDVIAELCLLQCNHDEFEIKNLSVRQDHQGLGLAKLLISHVIEYVKKSLGSKVWVKTGNSSLNQLALYQKCGFRMSHIQRDVFKSYPEPIYEQGIRCIDQVVLSIQLDEMDASS
;
A
#
# COMPACT_ATOMS: atom_id res chain seq x y z
N MET A 1 -7.02 -25.16 -1.39
CA MET A 1 -7.55 -24.27 -2.46
C MET A 1 -6.86 -22.94 -2.36
N THR A 2 -6.25 -22.48 -3.44
CA THR A 2 -5.53 -21.21 -3.47
C THR A 2 -6.54 -20.07 -3.56
N ILE A 3 -6.43 -19.09 -2.67
CA ILE A 3 -7.35 -17.93 -2.59
C ILE A 3 -7.16 -17.00 -3.78
N PHE A 4 -5.94 -16.92 -4.30
CA PHE A 4 -5.59 -16.10 -5.45
C PHE A 4 -4.86 -16.94 -6.51
N SER A 5 -4.86 -16.47 -7.76
CA SER A 5 -4.19 -17.13 -8.89
C SER A 5 -2.77 -16.60 -9.13
N SER A 6 -2.61 -15.27 -9.03
CA SER A 6 -1.34 -14.60 -9.30
C SER A 6 -1.22 -13.27 -8.56
N ILE A 7 0.03 -12.82 -8.42
CA ILE A 7 0.36 -11.42 -8.11
C ILE A 7 1.14 -10.90 -9.30
N ASP A 8 0.58 -9.93 -10.00
CA ASP A 8 1.17 -9.35 -11.19
C ASP A 8 1.63 -7.91 -10.90
N ILE A 9 2.72 -7.51 -11.55
CA ILE A 9 3.23 -6.13 -11.48
C ILE A 9 2.89 -5.47 -12.80
N LEU A 10 1.99 -4.48 -12.76
CA LEU A 10 1.38 -3.88 -13.95
C LEU A 10 1.38 -2.35 -13.85
N GLN A 11 1.15 -1.71 -15.00
CA GLN A 11 0.79 -0.30 -15.09
C GLN A 11 -0.71 -0.17 -15.28
N TRP A 12 -1.29 0.96 -14.92
CA TRP A 12 -2.73 1.21 -15.08
C TRP A 12 -3.23 0.95 -16.52
N SER A 13 -2.45 1.36 -17.50
CA SER A 13 -2.79 1.22 -18.93
C SER A 13 -2.79 -0.22 -19.43
N GLU A 14 -2.20 -1.16 -18.70
CA GLU A 14 -2.15 -2.58 -19.05
C GLU A 14 -3.38 -3.36 -18.60
N LEU A 15 -4.23 -2.73 -17.76
CA LEU A 15 -5.43 -3.36 -17.23
C LEU A 15 -6.60 -3.27 -18.18
N SER A 16 -7.45 -4.32 -18.20
CA SER A 16 -8.76 -4.28 -18.86
C SER A 16 -9.67 -3.23 -18.19
N ASP A 17 -10.68 -2.75 -18.91
CA ASP A 17 -11.66 -1.80 -18.38
C ASP A 17 -12.33 -2.33 -17.09
N LEU A 18 -12.65 -3.63 -17.05
CA LEU A 18 -13.23 -4.26 -15.86
C LEU A 18 -12.27 -4.22 -14.69
N ASN A 19 -10.99 -4.60 -14.91
CA ASN A 19 -9.99 -4.59 -13.83
C ASN A 19 -9.66 -3.17 -13.39
N GLN A 20 -9.65 -2.19 -14.29
CA GLN A 20 -9.50 -0.77 -13.92
C GLN A 20 -10.63 -0.32 -12.99
N LYS A 21 -11.87 -0.71 -13.28
CA LYS A 21 -13.02 -0.39 -12.42
C LYS A 21 -12.88 -1.03 -11.04
N GLN A 22 -12.56 -2.33 -10.99
CA GLN A 22 -12.35 -3.06 -9.73
C GLN A 22 -11.21 -2.46 -8.92
N LEU A 23 -10.09 -2.16 -9.57
CA LEU A 23 -8.93 -1.54 -8.93
C LEU A 23 -9.27 -0.14 -8.40
N LYS A 24 -10.03 0.66 -9.15
CA LYS A 24 -10.45 1.99 -8.69
C LYS A 24 -11.26 1.93 -7.39
N GLU A 25 -12.14 0.95 -7.25
CA GLU A 25 -12.92 0.74 -6.02
C GLU A 25 -11.99 0.44 -4.83
N LEU A 26 -10.96 -0.38 -5.03
CA LEU A 26 -9.97 -0.69 -4.01
C LEU A 26 -9.12 0.54 -3.64
N LEU A 27 -8.60 1.26 -4.63
CA LEU A 27 -7.81 2.47 -4.41
C LEU A 27 -8.58 3.50 -3.57
N LEU A 28 -9.86 3.71 -3.90
CA LEU A 28 -10.73 4.65 -3.18
C LEU A 28 -11.10 4.16 -1.78
N SER A 29 -11.06 2.87 -1.50
CA SER A 29 -11.31 2.36 -0.16
C SER A 29 -10.19 2.72 0.83
N ALA A 30 -8.96 2.86 0.34
CA ALA A 30 -7.80 3.27 1.14
C ALA A 30 -7.56 4.78 1.09
N ASP A 31 -7.83 5.42 -0.03
CA ASP A 31 -7.68 6.86 -0.23
C ASP A 31 -8.93 7.42 -0.96
N PRO A 32 -9.87 8.03 -0.24
CA PRO A 32 -11.13 8.48 -0.84
C PRO A 32 -10.99 9.67 -1.81
N ASP A 33 -9.83 10.32 -1.86
CA ASP A 33 -9.55 11.44 -2.76
C ASP A 33 -9.00 10.93 -4.10
N TRP A 34 -9.86 10.80 -5.10
CA TRP A 34 -9.48 10.34 -6.44
C TRP A 34 -8.47 11.27 -7.12
N GLN A 35 -8.51 12.58 -6.87
CA GLN A 35 -7.52 13.51 -7.44
C GLN A 35 -6.14 13.24 -6.84
N HIS A 36 -6.07 12.93 -5.55
CA HIS A 36 -4.83 12.52 -4.92
C HIS A 36 -4.32 11.19 -5.50
N VAL A 37 -5.19 10.20 -5.68
CA VAL A 37 -4.81 8.93 -6.33
C VAL A 37 -4.26 9.16 -7.73
N LEU A 38 -4.92 9.99 -8.54
CA LEU A 38 -4.47 10.32 -9.89
C LEU A 38 -3.10 11.01 -9.91
N SER A 39 -2.72 11.70 -8.84
CA SER A 39 -1.43 12.40 -8.77
C SER A 39 -0.23 11.45 -8.75
N TYR A 40 -0.39 10.21 -8.29
CA TYR A 40 0.69 9.23 -8.26
C TYR A 40 0.47 8.00 -9.16
N LEU A 41 -0.76 7.74 -9.56
CA LEU A 41 -1.13 6.50 -10.29
C LEU A 41 -0.32 6.27 -11.58
N PRO A 42 0.02 7.30 -12.39
CA PRO A 42 0.84 7.09 -13.58
C PRO A 42 2.28 6.65 -13.30
N ASP A 43 2.79 6.95 -12.10
CA ASP A 43 4.21 6.78 -11.74
C ASP A 43 4.47 5.55 -10.87
N VAL A 44 3.41 4.87 -10.39
CA VAL A 44 3.56 3.70 -9.51
C VAL A 44 3.61 2.39 -10.28
N SER A 45 4.30 1.41 -9.71
CA SER A 45 4.14 0.00 -10.06
C SER A 45 2.97 -0.56 -9.27
N LEU A 46 2.01 -1.17 -9.96
CA LEU A 46 0.83 -1.79 -9.35
C LEU A 46 1.10 -3.27 -9.10
N PHE A 47 1.13 -3.65 -7.83
CA PHE A 47 1.15 -5.05 -7.41
C PHE A 47 -0.31 -5.48 -7.23
N ILE A 48 -0.82 -6.27 -8.16
CA ILE A 48 -2.23 -6.65 -8.19
C ILE A 48 -2.37 -8.15 -7.96
N MET A 49 -3.24 -8.51 -7.05
CA MET A 49 -3.59 -9.88 -6.76
C MET A 49 -4.93 -10.21 -7.41
N PHE A 50 -4.92 -11.25 -8.24
CA PHE A 50 -6.11 -11.74 -8.95
C PHE A 50 -6.61 -13.04 -8.33
N ASN A 51 -7.92 -13.23 -8.31
CA ASN A 51 -8.53 -14.53 -7.99
C ASN A 51 -8.56 -15.46 -9.22
N GLN A 52 -9.14 -16.65 -9.08
CA GLN A 52 -9.24 -17.62 -10.17
C GLN A 52 -10.13 -17.15 -11.34
N GLN A 53 -11.03 -16.21 -11.08
CA GLN A 53 -11.91 -15.59 -12.09
C GLN A 53 -11.28 -14.36 -12.75
N GLN A 54 -10.02 -14.05 -12.44
CA GLN A 54 -9.29 -12.86 -12.89
C GLN A 54 -9.88 -11.53 -12.39
N ASP A 55 -10.59 -11.56 -11.26
CA ASP A 55 -10.99 -10.35 -10.56
C ASP A 55 -9.87 -9.83 -9.68
N VAL A 56 -9.77 -8.50 -9.56
CA VAL A 56 -8.85 -7.84 -8.65
C VAL A 56 -9.35 -7.98 -7.21
N ILE A 57 -8.56 -8.61 -6.34
CA ILE A 57 -8.93 -8.84 -4.94
C ILE A 57 -8.08 -8.08 -3.93
N ALA A 58 -6.89 -7.65 -4.34
CA ALA A 58 -6.02 -6.82 -3.52
C ALA A 58 -5.04 -6.05 -4.41
N GLU A 59 -4.54 -4.93 -3.91
CA GLU A 59 -3.57 -4.10 -4.61
C GLU A 59 -2.58 -3.46 -3.65
N LEU A 60 -1.41 -3.12 -4.17
CA LEU A 60 -0.43 -2.24 -3.54
C LEU A 60 0.23 -1.38 -4.61
N CYS A 61 0.20 -0.06 -4.41
CA CYS A 61 0.89 0.91 -5.27
C CYS A 61 2.26 1.23 -4.70
N LEU A 62 3.30 0.99 -5.48
CA LEU A 62 4.68 1.26 -5.10
C LEU A 62 5.28 2.36 -5.98
N LEU A 63 5.68 3.48 -5.37
CA LEU A 63 6.37 4.57 -6.03
C LEU A 63 7.88 4.45 -5.79
N GLN A 64 8.68 4.53 -6.84
CA GLN A 64 10.12 4.73 -6.70
C GLN A 64 10.40 6.22 -6.52
N CYS A 65 10.86 6.62 -5.33
CA CYS A 65 11.10 8.02 -4.98
C CYS A 65 12.43 8.54 -5.53
N ASN A 66 13.45 7.68 -5.49
CA ASN A 66 14.80 7.91 -6.05
C ASN A 66 15.46 6.56 -6.38
N HIS A 67 16.78 6.53 -6.60
CA HIS A 67 17.46 5.31 -7.05
C HIS A 67 17.36 4.12 -6.07
N ASP A 68 17.17 4.37 -4.76
CA ASP A 68 17.19 3.32 -3.74
C ASP A 68 16.05 3.40 -2.71
N GLU A 69 15.19 4.42 -2.77
CA GLU A 69 14.07 4.58 -1.86
C GLU A 69 12.73 4.46 -2.57
N PHE A 70 11.81 3.74 -1.94
CA PHE A 70 10.46 3.44 -2.44
C PHE A 70 9.41 3.82 -1.41
N GLU A 71 8.21 4.14 -1.86
CA GLU A 71 7.07 4.46 -0.97
C GLU A 71 5.84 3.64 -1.38
N ILE A 72 5.21 3.00 -0.40
CA ILE A 72 3.88 2.42 -0.56
C ILE A 72 2.86 3.56 -0.52
N LYS A 73 2.21 3.83 -1.66
CA LYS A 73 1.23 4.91 -1.79
C LYS A 73 -0.20 4.50 -1.45
N ASN A 74 -0.52 3.24 -1.65
CA ASN A 74 -1.84 2.69 -1.43
C ASN A 74 -1.73 1.19 -1.20
N LEU A 75 -2.56 0.65 -0.34
CA LEU A 75 -2.67 -0.79 -0.06
C LEU A 75 -4.10 -1.10 0.35
N SER A 76 -4.73 -2.01 -0.35
CA SER A 76 -6.12 -2.34 -0.10
C SER A 76 -6.43 -3.80 -0.44
N VAL A 77 -7.33 -4.40 0.33
CA VAL A 77 -7.83 -5.77 0.13
C VAL A 77 -9.35 -5.71 0.06
N ARG A 78 -9.93 -6.35 -0.95
CA ARG A 78 -11.38 -6.44 -1.11
C ARG A 78 -12.02 -7.00 0.16
N GLN A 79 -13.13 -6.41 0.58
CA GLN A 79 -13.73 -6.67 1.89
C GLN A 79 -13.97 -8.16 2.18
N ASP A 80 -14.44 -8.91 1.17
CA ASP A 80 -14.71 -10.34 1.28
C ASP A 80 -13.44 -11.23 1.34
N HIS A 81 -12.26 -10.63 1.17
CA HIS A 81 -10.95 -11.28 1.22
C HIS A 81 -10.06 -10.76 2.35
N GLN A 82 -10.58 -9.88 3.21
CA GLN A 82 -9.84 -9.38 4.38
C GLN A 82 -9.69 -10.47 5.45
N GLY A 83 -8.67 -10.32 6.32
CA GLY A 83 -8.39 -11.26 7.39
C GLY A 83 -7.71 -12.56 6.95
N LEU A 84 -7.29 -12.67 5.69
CA LEU A 84 -6.65 -13.86 5.11
C LEU A 84 -5.13 -13.71 4.93
N GLY A 85 -4.55 -12.61 5.40
CA GLY A 85 -3.11 -12.34 5.30
C GLY A 85 -2.65 -11.80 3.95
N LEU A 86 -3.56 -11.39 3.06
CA LEU A 86 -3.20 -10.96 1.69
C LEU A 86 -2.40 -9.65 1.69
N ALA A 87 -2.70 -8.70 2.58
CA ALA A 87 -1.94 -7.46 2.71
C ALA A 87 -0.49 -7.73 3.11
N LYS A 88 -0.26 -8.62 4.08
CA LYS A 88 1.09 -9.04 4.47
C LYS A 88 1.84 -9.70 3.33
N LEU A 89 1.16 -10.50 2.53
CA LEU A 89 1.74 -11.18 1.38
C LEU A 89 2.17 -10.16 0.31
N LEU A 90 1.33 -9.16 0.00
CA LEU A 90 1.68 -8.08 -0.91
C LEU A 90 2.89 -7.28 -0.42
N ILE A 91 2.93 -6.92 0.86
CA ILE A 91 4.07 -6.21 1.45
C ILE A 91 5.34 -7.06 1.32
N SER A 92 5.27 -8.36 1.59
CA SER A 92 6.39 -9.27 1.45
C SER A 92 6.93 -9.33 0.01
N HIS A 93 6.04 -9.39 -0.98
CA HIS A 93 6.39 -9.33 -2.40
C HIS A 93 7.08 -8.01 -2.78
N VAL A 94 6.57 -6.90 -2.28
CA VAL A 94 7.15 -5.57 -2.51
C VAL A 94 8.56 -5.47 -1.91
N ILE A 95 8.76 -5.95 -0.69
CA ILE A 95 10.06 -5.94 -0.03
C ILE A 95 11.06 -6.75 -0.86
N GLU A 96 10.70 -7.94 -1.33
CA GLU A 96 11.56 -8.75 -2.20
C GLU A 96 11.86 -8.08 -3.55
N TYR A 97 10.85 -7.43 -4.14
CA TYR A 97 11.02 -6.65 -5.38
C TYR A 97 12.01 -5.50 -5.18
N VAL A 98 11.87 -4.74 -4.08
CA VAL A 98 12.76 -3.60 -3.78
C VAL A 98 14.19 -4.09 -3.52
N LYS A 99 14.37 -5.19 -2.79
CA LYS A 99 15.71 -5.82 -2.59
C LYS A 99 16.35 -6.19 -3.92
N LYS A 100 15.61 -6.84 -4.82
CA LYS A 100 16.11 -7.22 -6.16
C LYS A 100 16.43 -6.01 -7.03
N SER A 101 15.77 -4.88 -6.78
CA SER A 101 16.02 -3.60 -7.45
C SER A 101 17.14 -2.78 -6.80
N LEU A 102 17.87 -3.36 -5.85
CA LEU A 102 18.94 -2.72 -5.06
C LEU A 102 18.43 -1.52 -4.24
N GLY A 103 17.16 -1.54 -3.86
CA GLY A 103 16.57 -0.53 -2.98
C GLY A 103 17.02 -0.73 -1.53
N SER A 104 17.23 0.37 -0.81
CA SER A 104 17.69 0.37 0.58
C SER A 104 16.56 0.63 1.59
N LYS A 105 15.46 1.24 1.18
CA LYS A 105 14.42 1.66 2.10
C LYS A 105 13.03 1.67 1.45
N VAL A 106 12.04 1.25 2.22
CA VAL A 106 10.62 1.41 1.86
C VAL A 106 9.93 2.26 2.92
N TRP A 107 9.24 3.30 2.47
CA TRP A 107 8.42 4.19 3.27
C TRP A 107 6.94 3.84 3.14
N VAL A 108 6.19 4.13 4.19
CA VAL A 108 4.72 4.15 4.15
C VAL A 108 4.20 5.23 5.08
N LYS A 109 3.08 5.85 4.70
CA LYS A 109 2.42 6.90 5.48
C LYS A 109 0.98 6.50 5.72
N THR A 110 0.50 6.70 6.94
CA THR A 110 -0.90 6.41 7.29
C THR A 110 -1.40 7.39 8.34
N GLY A 111 -2.72 7.57 8.42
CA GLY A 111 -3.33 8.46 9.41
C GLY A 111 -3.12 7.97 10.84
N ASN A 112 -3.07 8.90 11.79
CA ASN A 112 -2.92 8.58 13.21
C ASN A 112 -4.08 7.71 13.76
N SER A 113 -5.24 7.75 13.12
CA SER A 113 -6.43 6.97 13.49
C SER A 113 -6.51 5.59 12.83
N SER A 114 -5.65 5.31 11.86
CA SER A 114 -5.63 4.05 11.11
C SER A 114 -4.90 2.95 11.88
N LEU A 115 -5.46 2.54 13.01
CA LEU A 115 -4.80 1.63 13.97
C LEU A 115 -4.49 0.25 13.37
N ASN A 116 -5.36 -0.27 12.51
CA ASN A 116 -5.14 -1.56 11.83
C ASN A 116 -3.95 -1.50 10.88
N GLN A 117 -3.80 -0.41 10.13
CA GLN A 117 -2.66 -0.19 9.24
C GLN A 117 -1.36 0.00 10.02
N LEU A 118 -1.40 0.78 11.11
CA LEU A 118 -0.25 0.94 12.01
C LEU A 118 0.21 -0.41 12.58
N ALA A 119 -0.72 -1.25 12.98
CA ALA A 119 -0.41 -2.61 13.45
C ALA A 119 0.17 -3.48 12.31
N LEU A 120 -0.45 -3.45 11.13
CA LEU A 120 -0.02 -4.24 9.96
C LEU A 120 1.42 -3.94 9.58
N TYR A 121 1.76 -2.67 9.38
CA TYR A 121 3.11 -2.28 8.95
C TYR A 121 4.16 -2.65 9.98
N GLN A 122 3.89 -2.45 11.27
CA GLN A 122 4.83 -2.85 12.34
C GLN A 122 5.02 -4.37 12.40
N LYS A 123 3.97 -5.15 12.20
CA LYS A 123 4.07 -6.62 12.10
C LYS A 123 4.88 -7.08 10.89
N CYS A 124 4.95 -6.25 9.84
CA CYS A 124 5.77 -6.51 8.66
C CYS A 124 7.22 -5.99 8.77
N GLY A 125 7.60 -5.45 9.93
CA GLY A 125 8.95 -4.99 10.21
C GLY A 125 9.20 -3.50 10.01
N PHE A 126 8.18 -2.74 9.64
CA PHE A 126 8.28 -1.28 9.57
C PHE A 126 8.37 -0.68 10.98
N ARG A 127 9.14 0.39 11.11
CA ARG A 127 9.27 1.15 12.35
C ARG A 127 8.75 2.57 12.13
N MET A 128 8.15 3.15 13.17
CA MET A 128 7.74 4.54 13.15
C MET A 128 8.97 5.43 13.03
N SER A 129 8.97 6.34 12.07
CA SER A 129 10.04 7.29 11.80
C SER A 129 9.73 8.65 12.41
N HIS A 130 8.65 9.27 11.98
CA HIS A 130 8.24 10.59 12.43
C HIS A 130 6.74 10.83 12.18
N ILE A 131 6.24 11.96 12.69
CA ILE A 131 4.85 12.38 12.51
C ILE A 131 4.85 13.68 11.72
N GLN A 132 4.07 13.71 10.65
CA GLN A 132 3.73 14.93 9.90
C GLN A 132 2.42 15.48 10.48
N ARG A 133 2.51 16.60 11.19
CA ARG A 133 1.37 17.15 11.92
C ARG A 133 0.41 17.88 10.98
N ASP A 134 -0.86 17.85 11.33
CA ASP A 134 -1.94 18.61 10.72
C ASP A 134 -2.21 18.31 9.23
N VAL A 135 -1.71 17.20 8.68
CA VAL A 135 -1.87 16.83 7.26
C VAL A 135 -3.34 16.75 6.86
N PHE A 136 -4.22 16.24 7.74
CA PHE A 136 -5.64 16.05 7.46
C PHE A 136 -6.54 17.09 8.12
N LYS A 137 -5.98 18.07 8.81
CA LYS A 137 -6.74 19.06 9.59
C LYS A 137 -7.63 19.94 8.72
N SER A 138 -7.18 20.25 7.51
CA SER A 138 -7.88 21.13 6.56
C SER A 138 -8.90 20.40 5.67
N TYR A 139 -9.08 19.10 5.84
CA TYR A 139 -10.09 18.36 5.08
C TYR A 139 -11.49 18.93 5.38
N PRO A 140 -12.31 19.16 4.33
CA PRO A 140 -13.64 19.77 4.50
C PRO A 140 -14.53 19.01 5.46
N GLU A 141 -14.42 17.67 5.44
CA GLU A 141 -15.11 16.78 6.35
C GLU A 141 -14.09 16.05 7.26
N PRO A 142 -14.21 16.17 8.59
CA PRO A 142 -13.34 15.45 9.50
C PRO A 142 -13.47 13.94 9.33
N ILE A 143 -12.33 13.25 9.27
CA ILE A 143 -12.27 11.79 9.18
C ILE A 143 -12.12 11.23 10.59
N TYR A 144 -12.98 10.29 10.97
CA TYR A 144 -12.91 9.56 12.23
C TYR A 144 -12.80 8.07 11.97
N GLU A 145 -11.88 7.42 12.66
CA GLU A 145 -11.72 5.97 12.66
C GLU A 145 -11.62 5.50 14.12
N GLN A 146 -12.46 4.55 14.52
CA GLN A 146 -12.51 4.02 15.89
C GLN A 146 -12.63 5.12 16.97
N GLY A 147 -13.38 6.20 16.69
CA GLY A 147 -13.57 7.33 17.60
C GLY A 147 -12.39 8.31 17.66
N ILE A 148 -11.36 8.10 16.87
CA ILE A 148 -10.17 8.96 16.81
C ILE A 148 -10.25 9.83 15.57
N ARG A 149 -10.11 11.14 15.73
CA ARG A 149 -10.01 12.04 14.58
C ARG A 149 -8.67 11.88 13.88
N CYS A 150 -8.72 11.68 12.56
CA CYS A 150 -7.56 11.67 11.70
C CYS A 150 -7.08 13.11 11.46
N ILE A 151 -5.96 13.50 12.05
CA ILE A 151 -5.38 14.84 11.93
C ILE A 151 -3.96 14.77 11.39
N ASP A 152 -3.17 13.85 11.93
CA ASP A 152 -1.74 13.72 11.67
C ASP A 152 -1.46 12.51 10.79
N GLN A 153 -0.32 12.54 10.12
CA GLN A 153 0.18 11.42 9.33
C GLN A 153 1.40 10.80 10.04
N VAL A 154 1.34 9.50 10.30
CA VAL A 154 2.47 8.73 10.83
C VAL A 154 3.27 8.18 9.66
N VAL A 155 4.56 8.45 9.65
CA VAL A 155 5.50 7.94 8.65
C VAL A 155 6.28 6.78 9.25
N LEU A 156 6.23 5.62 8.56
CA LEU A 156 6.97 4.42 8.93
C LEU A 156 7.94 4.06 7.81
N SER A 157 9.01 3.36 8.17
CA SER A 157 9.97 2.86 7.17
C SER A 157 10.56 1.52 7.60
N ILE A 158 11.04 0.78 6.60
CA ILE A 158 11.85 -0.40 6.78
C ILE A 158 13.16 -0.24 6.03
N GLN A 159 14.29 -0.49 6.70
CA GLN A 159 15.61 -0.54 6.08
C GLN A 159 15.86 -1.95 5.54
N LEU A 160 16.35 -2.00 4.30
CA LEU A 160 16.64 -3.25 3.59
C LEU A 160 18.17 -3.37 3.45
N ASP A 161 18.87 -3.53 4.58
CA ASP A 161 20.32 -3.65 4.58
C ASP A 161 20.77 -4.99 4.01
N GLU A 162 21.97 -4.99 3.38
CA GLU A 162 22.60 -6.18 2.80
C GLU A 162 22.94 -7.28 3.84
N MET A 163 22.67 -7.04 5.11
CA MET A 163 23.11 -7.88 6.23
C MET A 163 22.37 -9.21 6.37
N ASP A 164 21.21 -9.38 5.71
CA ASP A 164 20.43 -10.63 5.78
C ASP A 164 20.93 -11.71 4.81
N ALA A 165 21.93 -11.42 3.98
CA ALA A 165 22.53 -12.37 3.04
C ALA A 165 23.60 -13.25 3.65
N SER A 166 23.95 -13.07 4.95
CA SER A 166 25.07 -13.76 5.61
C SER A 166 24.68 -14.59 6.86
N SER A 167 23.39 -14.91 6.99
CA SER A 167 22.97 -15.83 8.07
C SER A 167 22.49 -17.17 7.54
#